data_f9b000ffd03fd67e05b95a62a3ed6b86
#
_entry.id   f9b000ffd03fd67e05b95a62a3ed6b86
#
_cell.length_a   1.000
_cell.length_b   1.000
_cell.length_c   1.000
_cell.angle_alpha   90.00
_cell.angle_beta   90.00
_cell.angle_gamma   90.00
#
_symmetry.space_group_name_H-M   'P 1'
#
loop_
_entity.id
_entity.type
_entity.pdbx_description
1 polymer ?
#
loop_
_entity_poly.entity_id
_entity_poly.type
_entity_poly.pdbx_seq_one_letter_code
_entity_poly.pdbx_strand_id
1 'polypeptide(L)'
;MKKIYLLAGLVAMMVASCSTEEQTGGGYVASSTVTLNASLPNSGTRVKETADATAGLITGWSSDDQLDVLVNTNTVVSMTKGTGNTFTATPGGATVASGFNAGKTIYGVNNNSNDKITTALNGSQLKATLDLTGQDGTVDNLKKYDLMYGKGDPTGNITFNHKVCVLRLDINSSQLSTDGITSITGMTLAYVPTSGTQLFASQEVYNFGTTCDSTVTDAGSISLSNTTGISVASGVATVYIAVPNRQNLYGTLTVSITALDGTGATKNYVLTNAISLTNGRMLMSTVHPLAITGLSNVVPAVGDYLFSDGRWGTLANNTGKTPIAIIFSKTTSTADQAKGWTHGYAMALKTVNASAAYTWGVEYTNPTGKTYTTAAALIADKDGYTHTKYINSSTYPAGYAAATTYKSTVAAPASTSGWYLPSIGQWYDIFVNLGKMGSYTDGGNILYWNGQATTCVNNLNAYLTPLTSGTYNTFTTSDYYWSSSEYKNEDAYCTAFNSNSAVVLYSDNGGGGYKLNTYMIRGVLAF
;
A
#
# COMPACT_ATOMS: atom_id res chain seq x y z
N MET A 1 -0.60 -14.48 50.46
CA MET A 1 -1.58 -15.58 50.38
C MET A 1 -1.79 -15.87 48.90
N LYS A 2 -1.19 -16.99 48.43
CA LYS A 2 -1.31 -17.42 47.05
C LYS A 2 -2.62 -18.17 46.89
N LYS A 3 -3.53 -17.70 46.06
CA LYS A 3 -4.72 -18.46 45.65
C LYS A 3 -4.35 -19.35 44.48
N ILE A 4 -4.23 -20.63 44.74
CA ILE A 4 -4.13 -21.70 43.76
C ILE A 4 -5.57 -21.96 43.27
N TYR A 5 -5.87 -21.66 42.01
CA TYR A 5 -7.10 -22.15 41.38
C TYR A 5 -6.81 -23.53 40.77
N LEU A 6 -7.36 -24.55 41.43
CA LEU A 6 -7.38 -25.92 40.93
C LEU A 6 -8.40 -25.98 39.78
N LEU A 7 -7.94 -26.06 38.54
CA LEU A 7 -8.80 -26.28 37.38
C LEU A 7 -9.14 -27.77 37.31
N ALA A 8 -10.34 -28.11 37.77
CA ALA A 8 -10.87 -29.48 37.63
C ALA A 8 -11.12 -29.75 36.14
N GLY A 9 -10.27 -30.58 35.55
CA GLY A 9 -10.47 -31.09 34.20
C GLY A 9 -11.70 -32.00 34.15
N LEU A 10 -12.76 -31.57 33.54
CA LEU A 10 -13.90 -32.42 33.22
C LEU A 10 -13.54 -33.27 32.00
N VAL A 11 -13.09 -34.49 32.26
CA VAL A 11 -12.92 -35.50 31.22
C VAL A 11 -14.31 -35.99 30.81
N ALA A 12 -14.82 -35.45 29.71
CA ALA A 12 -15.99 -36.02 29.06
C ALA A 12 -15.54 -37.28 28.30
N MET A 13 -15.73 -38.45 28.90
CA MET A 13 -15.66 -39.72 28.18
C MET A 13 -16.78 -39.75 27.14
N MET A 14 -16.45 -39.59 25.86
CA MET A 14 -17.39 -39.94 24.79
C MET A 14 -17.37 -41.47 24.65
N VAL A 15 -18.44 -42.10 25.10
CA VAL A 15 -18.73 -43.50 24.80
C VAL A 15 -19.13 -43.53 23.31
N ALA A 16 -18.28 -44.06 22.46
CA ALA A 16 -18.68 -44.45 21.12
C ALA A 16 -19.65 -45.64 21.26
N SER A 17 -20.95 -45.37 21.14
CA SER A 17 -21.97 -46.42 21.02
C SER A 17 -21.84 -47.03 19.62
N CYS A 18 -21.16 -48.16 19.53
CA CYS A 18 -21.28 -49.08 18.41
C CYS A 18 -22.58 -49.86 18.57
N SER A 19 -23.66 -49.49 17.90
CA SER A 19 -24.79 -50.36 17.67
C SER A 19 -24.48 -51.19 16.41
N THR A 20 -24.20 -52.48 16.58
CA THR A 20 -24.26 -53.44 15.48
C THR A 20 -25.70 -53.82 15.25
N GLU A 21 -26.32 -53.19 14.25
CA GLU A 21 -27.55 -53.71 13.64
C GLU A 21 -27.20 -54.34 12.29
N GLU A 22 -27.57 -55.60 12.12
CA GLU A 22 -27.52 -56.31 10.83
C GLU A 22 -28.45 -55.62 9.81
N GLN A 23 -27.85 -55.21 8.71
CA GLN A 23 -28.56 -54.49 7.65
C GLN A 23 -29.14 -55.43 6.62
N THR A 24 -30.45 -55.60 6.63
CA THR A 24 -31.22 -56.03 5.47
C THR A 24 -32.04 -54.83 4.93
N GLY A 25 -31.68 -54.36 3.73
CA GLY A 25 -32.50 -53.44 2.91
C GLY A 25 -32.19 -51.95 3.03
N GLY A 26 -31.87 -51.33 1.92
CA GLY A 26 -31.52 -49.98 1.63
C GLY A 26 -32.02 -48.87 2.57
N GLY A 27 -31.22 -48.51 3.55
CA GLY A 27 -31.49 -47.40 4.47
C GLY A 27 -30.41 -46.33 4.35
N TYR A 28 -30.81 -45.09 4.38
CA TYR A 28 -29.96 -43.91 4.45
C TYR A 28 -28.94 -44.05 5.60
N VAL A 29 -27.65 -43.98 5.28
CA VAL A 29 -26.60 -43.89 6.29
C VAL A 29 -26.69 -42.50 6.91
N ALA A 30 -27.07 -42.39 8.17
CA ALA A 30 -27.03 -41.15 8.93
C ALA A 30 -25.58 -40.65 8.97
N SER A 31 -25.33 -39.41 8.49
CA SER A 31 -24.02 -38.80 8.54
C SER A 31 -23.60 -38.57 10.00
N SER A 32 -22.60 -39.30 10.48
CA SER A 32 -22.07 -39.06 11.81
C SER A 32 -21.26 -37.75 11.86
N THR A 33 -21.59 -36.90 12.83
CA THR A 33 -20.83 -35.65 13.08
C THR A 33 -19.50 -36.05 13.73
N VAL A 34 -18.39 -35.67 13.12
CA VAL A 34 -17.06 -35.81 13.69
C VAL A 34 -16.77 -34.64 14.60
N THR A 35 -16.32 -34.86 15.82
CA THR A 35 -15.97 -33.82 16.79
C THR A 35 -14.49 -33.90 17.14
N LEU A 36 -13.81 -32.74 17.14
CA LEU A 36 -12.43 -32.56 17.51
C LEU A 36 -12.35 -31.63 18.72
N ASN A 37 -11.53 -31.98 19.72
CA ASN A 37 -11.14 -31.10 20.81
C ASN A 37 -9.81 -30.41 20.48
N ALA A 38 -9.84 -29.08 20.28
CA ALA A 38 -8.67 -28.30 19.97
C ALA A 38 -8.25 -27.45 21.18
N SER A 39 -7.10 -27.76 21.77
CA SER A 39 -6.51 -26.98 22.85
C SER A 39 -5.44 -26.04 22.36
N LEU A 40 -5.33 -24.89 23.01
CA LEU A 40 -4.24 -23.94 22.83
C LEU A 40 -3.20 -24.10 23.92
N PRO A 41 -1.92 -23.78 23.67
CA PRO A 41 -0.90 -23.82 24.71
C PRO A 41 -1.20 -22.81 25.83
N ASN A 42 -0.88 -23.16 27.06
CA ASN A 42 -1.20 -22.39 28.26
C ASN A 42 -0.46 -21.05 28.42
N SER A 43 0.46 -20.74 27.55
CA SER A 43 1.21 -19.46 27.55
C SER A 43 1.01 -18.79 26.20
N GLY A 44 0.01 -18.00 26.14
CA GLY A 44 -0.53 -17.35 25.09
C GLY A 44 0.11 -16.53 24.13
N THR A 45 -0.21 -16.52 22.93
CA THR A 45 -0.04 -15.41 21.99
C THR A 45 -0.90 -15.56 20.76
N ARG A 46 -2.07 -16.13 20.89
CA ARG A 46 -3.06 -15.94 19.84
C ARG A 46 -3.66 -14.54 19.97
N VAL A 47 -3.84 -13.89 18.83
CA VAL A 47 -4.53 -12.59 18.76
C VAL A 47 -6.01 -12.80 18.92
N LYS A 48 -6.56 -12.45 20.07
CA LYS A 48 -7.97 -12.26 20.29
C LYS A 48 -8.28 -10.77 20.45
N GLU A 49 -9.53 -10.43 20.22
CA GLU A 49 -10.14 -9.08 20.11
C GLU A 49 -9.79 -8.04 21.20
N THR A 50 -9.04 -8.40 22.25
CA THR A 50 -8.63 -7.46 23.30
C THR A 50 -7.14 -7.58 23.59
N ALA A 51 -6.42 -6.49 23.34
CA ALA A 51 -5.05 -6.35 23.82
C ALA A 51 -5.06 -6.07 25.33
N ASP A 52 -4.36 -6.91 26.08
CA ASP A 52 -4.03 -6.58 27.48
C ASP A 52 -2.76 -5.72 27.48
N ALA A 53 -2.86 -4.50 27.96
CA ALA A 53 -1.75 -3.54 27.98
C ALA A 53 -0.56 -4.03 28.85
N THR A 54 -0.78 -4.98 29.75
CA THR A 54 0.22 -5.51 30.67
C THR A 54 0.83 -6.84 30.27
N ALA A 55 0.08 -7.69 29.53
CA ALA A 55 0.46 -9.08 29.23
C ALA A 55 0.63 -9.38 27.72
N GLY A 56 0.34 -8.41 26.85
CA GLY A 56 0.29 -8.63 25.41
C GLY A 56 -1.08 -9.13 24.96
N LEU A 57 -1.11 -9.89 23.87
CA LEU A 57 -2.35 -10.35 23.24
C LEU A 57 -2.90 -11.59 23.97
N ILE A 58 -4.19 -11.57 24.33
CA ILE A 58 -4.89 -12.66 25.02
C ILE A 58 -5.50 -13.61 24.00
N THR A 59 -5.47 -14.91 24.28
CA THR A 59 -5.76 -15.99 23.34
C THR A 59 -6.98 -16.82 23.73
N GLY A 60 -7.79 -17.14 22.73
CA GLY A 60 -8.93 -18.06 22.83
C GLY A 60 -9.52 -18.31 21.44
N TRP A 61 -10.24 -19.44 21.27
CA TRP A 61 -10.97 -19.70 20.05
C TRP A 61 -12.16 -18.73 19.89
N SER A 62 -12.29 -18.10 18.73
CA SER A 62 -13.43 -17.27 18.35
C SER A 62 -14.56 -18.12 17.76
N SER A 63 -15.79 -17.60 17.72
CA SER A 63 -16.95 -18.29 17.15
C SER A 63 -16.84 -18.55 15.64
N ASP A 64 -16.06 -17.74 14.95
CA ASP A 64 -15.80 -17.78 13.51
C ASP A 64 -14.55 -18.60 13.13
N ASP A 65 -13.85 -19.16 14.12
CA ASP A 65 -12.68 -19.98 13.83
C ASP A 65 -13.06 -21.29 13.11
N GLN A 66 -12.26 -21.64 12.13
CA GLN A 66 -12.34 -22.91 11.39
C GLN A 66 -11.01 -23.65 11.43
N LEU A 67 -11.07 -24.96 11.30
CA LEU A 67 -9.90 -25.82 11.20
C LEU A 67 -9.99 -26.67 9.95
N ASP A 68 -8.88 -26.79 9.23
CA ASP A 68 -8.71 -27.81 8.21
C ASP A 68 -7.85 -28.93 8.77
N VAL A 69 -8.40 -30.13 8.80
CA VAL A 69 -7.79 -31.29 9.43
C VAL A 69 -7.52 -32.37 8.39
N LEU A 70 -6.28 -32.79 8.29
CA LEU A 70 -5.90 -33.97 7.50
C LEU A 70 -6.32 -35.24 8.26
N VAL A 71 -7.37 -35.87 7.76
CA VAL A 71 -7.88 -37.14 8.23
C VAL A 71 -7.36 -38.23 7.30
N ASN A 72 -6.70 -39.22 7.84
CA ASN A 72 -5.94 -40.19 7.04
C ASN A 72 -4.80 -39.47 6.25
N THR A 73 -4.24 -40.09 5.24
CA THR A 73 -3.12 -39.51 4.47
C THR A 73 -3.56 -38.76 3.23
N ASN A 74 -4.88 -38.60 2.98
CA ASN A 74 -5.37 -38.13 1.69
C ASN A 74 -6.69 -37.35 1.74
N THR A 75 -7.21 -36.98 2.90
CA THR A 75 -8.48 -36.28 3.03
C THR A 75 -8.34 -35.10 3.99
N VAL A 76 -8.63 -33.89 3.53
CA VAL A 76 -8.73 -32.70 4.36
C VAL A 76 -10.21 -32.42 4.64
N VAL A 77 -10.55 -32.20 5.90
CA VAL A 77 -11.91 -31.89 6.36
C VAL A 77 -11.90 -30.53 7.04
N SER A 78 -12.74 -29.63 6.57
CA SER A 78 -12.98 -28.34 7.24
C SER A 78 -13.96 -28.52 8.39
N MET A 79 -13.61 -28.00 9.56
CA MET A 79 -14.39 -28.08 10.79
C MET A 79 -14.70 -26.68 11.32
N THR A 80 -15.92 -26.48 11.77
CA THR A 80 -16.39 -25.22 12.35
C THR A 80 -16.42 -25.27 13.87
N LYS A 81 -16.22 -24.12 14.50
CA LYS A 81 -16.21 -23.95 15.94
C LYS A 81 -17.57 -24.27 16.56
N GLY A 82 -17.56 -25.15 17.55
CA GLY A 82 -18.68 -25.46 18.43
C GLY A 82 -18.56 -24.79 19.80
N THR A 83 -19.19 -25.39 20.81
CA THR A 83 -19.10 -24.91 22.20
C THR A 83 -17.74 -25.24 22.82
N GLY A 84 -17.27 -24.41 23.74
CA GLY A 84 -15.96 -24.61 24.41
C GLY A 84 -14.81 -24.66 23.41
N ASN A 85 -14.00 -25.68 23.43
CA ASN A 85 -12.87 -25.94 22.53
C ASN A 85 -13.18 -26.99 21.45
N THR A 86 -14.46 -27.26 21.17
CA THR A 86 -14.85 -28.26 20.19
C THR A 86 -14.98 -27.70 18.81
N PHE A 87 -14.64 -28.49 17.82
CA PHE A 87 -14.87 -28.24 16.41
C PHE A 87 -15.61 -29.40 15.78
N THR A 88 -16.56 -29.14 14.91
CA THR A 88 -17.43 -30.16 14.31
C THR A 88 -17.48 -30.00 12.80
N ALA A 89 -17.50 -31.12 12.10
CA ALA A 89 -17.79 -31.17 10.68
C ALA A 89 -18.81 -32.25 10.39
N THR A 90 -19.67 -31.99 9.42
CA THR A 90 -20.49 -33.03 8.84
C THR A 90 -19.72 -33.62 7.67
N PRO A 91 -19.36 -34.93 7.73
CA PRO A 91 -18.59 -35.53 6.66
C PRO A 91 -19.34 -35.55 5.33
N GLY A 92 -18.71 -35.07 4.28
CA GLY A 92 -19.21 -35.19 2.90
C GLY A 92 -18.75 -36.53 2.27
N GLY A 93 -19.48 -37.62 2.47
CA GLY A 93 -19.22 -38.89 1.79
C GLY A 93 -18.62 -40.02 2.67
N ALA A 94 -18.54 -41.21 2.11
CA ALA A 94 -18.22 -42.47 2.78
C ALA A 94 -16.82 -42.57 3.44
N THR A 95 -15.91 -41.66 3.13
CA THR A 95 -14.51 -41.72 3.60
C THR A 95 -14.28 -41.20 5.02
N VAL A 96 -15.23 -40.44 5.57
CA VAL A 96 -15.14 -39.86 6.93
C VAL A 96 -16.18 -40.44 7.87
N ALA A 97 -17.04 -41.34 7.42
CA ALA A 97 -18.09 -41.99 8.20
C ALA A 97 -17.55 -42.83 9.39
N SER A 98 -16.26 -43.18 9.37
CA SER A 98 -15.60 -43.95 10.43
C SER A 98 -14.86 -43.11 11.48
N GLY A 99 -14.98 -41.77 11.43
CA GLY A 99 -14.22 -40.89 12.34
C GLY A 99 -12.72 -40.87 12.09
N PHE A 100 -11.95 -40.45 13.09
CA PHE A 100 -10.49 -40.49 13.01
C PHE A 100 -9.98 -41.94 13.15
N ASN A 101 -9.13 -42.38 12.23
CA ASN A 101 -8.60 -43.73 12.25
C ASN A 101 -7.73 -44.00 13.50
N ALA A 102 -8.07 -45.02 14.25
CA ALA A 102 -7.31 -45.43 15.41
C ALA A 102 -5.82 -45.72 15.07
N GLY A 103 -4.91 -45.23 15.87
CA GLY A 103 -3.47 -45.42 15.71
C GLY A 103 -2.78 -44.50 14.73
N LYS A 104 -3.47 -43.50 14.13
CA LYS A 104 -2.85 -42.51 13.23
C LYS A 104 -2.85 -41.12 13.83
N THR A 105 -1.76 -40.40 13.61
CA THR A 105 -1.67 -38.99 13.97
C THR A 105 -2.52 -38.14 13.02
N ILE A 106 -3.26 -37.18 13.56
CA ILE A 106 -4.00 -36.17 12.81
C ILE A 106 -3.26 -34.84 12.85
N TYR A 107 -3.40 -34.08 11.80
CA TYR A 107 -2.78 -32.76 11.65
C TYR A 107 -3.85 -31.75 11.35
N GLY A 108 -3.81 -30.58 11.98
CA GLY A 108 -4.78 -29.54 11.77
C GLY A 108 -4.14 -28.16 11.61
N VAL A 109 -4.78 -27.31 10.85
CA VAL A 109 -4.43 -25.91 10.64
C VAL A 109 -5.66 -25.06 10.83
N ASN A 110 -5.56 -23.93 11.53
CA ASN A 110 -6.65 -22.95 11.55
C ASN A 110 -6.77 -22.27 10.19
N ASN A 111 -7.99 -22.13 9.73
CA ASN A 111 -8.28 -21.51 8.43
C ASN A 111 -9.10 -20.21 8.55
N ASN A 112 -9.77 -19.96 9.65
CA ASN A 112 -10.56 -18.74 9.96
C ASN A 112 -11.44 -18.21 8.82
N SER A 113 -11.78 -19.00 7.81
CA SER A 113 -12.58 -18.61 6.62
C SER A 113 -12.08 -17.33 5.94
N ASN A 114 -10.79 -17.06 5.96
CA ASN A 114 -10.20 -15.87 5.39
C ASN A 114 -9.31 -16.18 4.18
N ASP A 115 -8.99 -15.15 3.41
CA ASP A 115 -8.19 -15.24 2.19
C ASP A 115 -6.66 -15.30 2.44
N LYS A 116 -6.20 -15.20 3.69
CA LYS A 116 -4.79 -15.11 4.06
C LYS A 116 -4.16 -16.48 4.37
N ILE A 117 -4.96 -17.43 4.84
CA ILE A 117 -4.52 -18.79 5.09
C ILE A 117 -5.27 -19.72 4.15
N THR A 118 -4.56 -20.36 3.24
CA THR A 118 -5.14 -21.36 2.35
C THR A 118 -4.51 -22.71 2.63
N THR A 119 -5.32 -23.76 2.59
CA THR A 119 -4.88 -25.14 2.84
C THR A 119 -5.09 -26.01 1.60
N ALA A 120 -4.25 -27.00 1.44
CA ALA A 120 -4.35 -27.99 0.38
C ALA A 120 -3.69 -29.31 0.78
N LEU A 121 -4.06 -30.37 0.11
CA LEU A 121 -3.35 -31.64 0.21
C LEU A 121 -2.08 -31.57 -0.67
N ASN A 122 -0.94 -31.97 -0.11
CA ASN A 122 0.33 -32.12 -0.84
C ASN A 122 0.88 -33.54 -0.58
N GLY A 123 0.55 -34.47 -1.45
CA GLY A 123 0.80 -35.89 -1.23
C GLY A 123 0.06 -36.38 0.02
N SER A 124 0.79 -36.78 1.06
CA SER A 124 0.26 -37.20 2.37
C SER A 124 0.43 -36.13 3.46
N GLN A 125 0.69 -34.89 3.09
CA GLN A 125 0.90 -33.77 4.00
C GLN A 125 -0.22 -32.72 3.85
N LEU A 126 -0.52 -32.02 4.94
CA LEU A 126 -1.35 -30.84 4.92
C LEU A 126 -0.47 -29.62 4.60
N LYS A 127 -0.64 -29.06 3.41
CA LYS A 127 0.02 -27.82 3.03
C LYS A 127 -0.81 -26.64 3.50
N ALA A 128 -0.17 -25.67 4.18
CA ALA A 128 -0.76 -24.35 4.45
C ALA A 128 0.09 -23.25 3.83
N THR A 129 -0.58 -22.32 3.19
CA THR A 129 0.05 -21.11 2.62
C THR A 129 -0.50 -19.91 3.35
N LEU A 130 0.40 -19.10 3.93
CA LEU A 130 0.10 -17.84 4.59
C LEU A 130 0.56 -16.68 3.71
N ASP A 131 -0.39 -15.89 3.23
CA ASP A 131 -0.14 -14.61 2.55
C ASP A 131 0.01 -13.50 3.60
N LEU A 132 1.21 -12.96 3.75
CA LEU A 132 1.53 -11.90 4.71
C LEU A 132 1.30 -10.48 4.17
N THR A 133 0.76 -10.35 2.96
CA THR A 133 0.45 -9.04 2.36
C THR A 133 -0.90 -8.49 2.82
N GLY A 134 -1.13 -7.18 2.65
CA GLY A 134 -2.43 -6.56 2.93
C GLY A 134 -2.77 -6.41 4.41
N GLN A 135 -1.78 -6.38 5.29
CA GLN A 135 -1.97 -6.08 6.71
C GLN A 135 -2.36 -4.60 6.89
N ASP A 136 -3.21 -4.30 7.86
CA ASP A 136 -3.66 -2.93 8.17
C ASP A 136 -3.12 -2.37 9.49
N GLY A 137 -2.41 -3.19 10.27
CA GLY A 137 -1.79 -2.81 11.53
C GLY A 137 -2.69 -2.89 12.75
N THR A 138 -3.95 -3.31 12.61
CA THR A 138 -4.88 -3.47 13.74
C THR A 138 -4.83 -4.88 14.34
N VAL A 139 -5.27 -5.00 15.59
CA VAL A 139 -5.44 -6.30 16.26
C VAL A 139 -6.48 -7.16 15.54
N ASP A 140 -7.57 -6.55 15.05
CA ASP A 140 -8.65 -7.28 14.37
C ASP A 140 -8.19 -7.87 13.04
N ASN A 141 -7.36 -7.16 12.30
CA ASN A 141 -6.79 -7.66 11.06
C ASN A 141 -5.72 -8.74 11.32
N LEU A 142 -4.96 -8.62 12.41
CA LEU A 142 -3.87 -9.53 12.75
C LEU A 142 -4.35 -11.00 12.89
N LYS A 143 -5.58 -11.23 13.35
CA LYS A 143 -6.17 -12.57 13.48
C LYS A 143 -6.22 -13.34 12.15
N LYS A 144 -6.29 -12.65 11.02
CA LYS A 144 -6.29 -13.27 9.69
C LYS A 144 -4.97 -13.92 9.32
N TYR A 145 -3.89 -13.50 9.97
CA TYR A 145 -2.52 -13.95 9.73
C TYR A 145 -2.01 -14.91 10.79
N ASP A 146 -2.83 -15.21 11.80
CA ASP A 146 -2.45 -16.10 12.91
C ASP A 146 -2.54 -17.58 12.49
N LEU A 147 -1.58 -18.01 11.69
CA LEU A 147 -1.45 -19.41 11.31
C LEU A 147 -1.08 -20.26 12.52
N MET A 148 -1.95 -21.20 12.86
CA MET A 148 -1.70 -22.20 13.88
C MET A 148 -1.69 -23.60 13.29
N TYR A 149 -0.82 -24.43 13.80
CA TYR A 149 -0.72 -25.82 13.45
C TYR A 149 -0.79 -26.69 14.70
N GLY A 150 -1.53 -27.77 14.61
CA GLY A 150 -1.66 -28.77 15.65
C GLY A 150 -1.41 -30.20 15.14
N LYS A 151 -0.90 -31.01 16.03
CA LYS A 151 -0.74 -32.45 15.87
C LYS A 151 -1.46 -33.14 17.03
N GLY A 152 -2.30 -34.09 16.72
CA GLY A 152 -3.13 -34.74 17.69
C GLY A 152 -3.05 -36.28 17.65
N ASP A 153 -3.71 -36.85 18.61
CA ASP A 153 -3.85 -38.31 18.75
C ASP A 153 -5.12 -38.83 18.02
N PRO A 154 -5.26 -40.12 17.88
CA PRO A 154 -6.40 -40.77 17.23
C PRO A 154 -7.75 -40.57 17.94
N THR A 155 -7.77 -40.05 19.17
CA THR A 155 -8.99 -39.81 19.94
C THR A 155 -9.62 -38.44 19.59
N GLY A 156 -8.99 -37.66 18.70
CA GLY A 156 -9.50 -36.38 18.25
C GLY A 156 -9.10 -35.18 19.12
N ASN A 157 -8.02 -35.31 19.89
CA ASN A 157 -7.45 -34.21 20.64
C ASN A 157 -6.26 -33.63 19.89
N ILE A 158 -6.29 -32.31 19.61
CA ILE A 158 -5.18 -31.60 19.00
C ILE A 158 -4.75 -30.44 19.87
N THR A 159 -3.43 -30.29 20.06
CA THR A 159 -2.83 -29.07 20.64
C THR A 159 -2.23 -28.23 19.54
N PHE A 160 -2.67 -26.98 19.44
CA PHE A 160 -2.24 -26.01 18.41
C PHE A 160 -1.14 -25.09 18.92
N ASN A 161 -0.21 -24.75 18.05
CA ASN A 161 0.85 -23.79 18.29
C ASN A 161 0.90 -22.78 17.13
N HIS A 162 1.13 -21.51 17.44
CA HIS A 162 1.28 -20.46 16.44
C HIS A 162 2.54 -20.66 15.60
N LYS A 163 2.44 -20.34 14.32
CA LYS A 163 3.55 -20.39 13.35
C LYS A 163 4.07 -19.02 12.99
N VAL A 164 3.39 -17.96 13.39
CA VAL A 164 3.78 -16.56 13.15
C VAL A 164 4.33 -15.92 14.44
N CYS A 165 5.05 -14.84 14.25
CA CYS A 165 5.45 -13.89 15.28
C CYS A 165 4.65 -12.61 15.12
N VAL A 166 4.48 -11.84 16.17
CA VAL A 166 3.86 -10.53 16.13
C VAL A 166 4.91 -9.46 16.45
N LEU A 167 5.14 -8.58 15.53
CA LEU A 167 5.88 -7.34 15.77
C LEU A 167 4.88 -6.27 16.21
N ARG A 168 5.02 -5.78 17.45
CA ARG A 168 4.23 -4.68 18.00
C ARG A 168 5.06 -3.41 17.97
N LEU A 169 4.59 -2.41 17.24
CA LEU A 169 5.22 -1.09 17.21
C LEU A 169 4.54 -0.19 18.25
N ASP A 170 5.28 0.20 19.25
CA ASP A 170 4.86 1.15 20.25
C ASP A 170 5.34 2.56 19.83
N ILE A 171 4.45 3.29 19.14
CA ILE A 171 4.74 4.64 18.64
C ILE A 171 4.52 5.62 19.78
N ASN A 172 5.54 6.44 20.06
CA ASN A 172 5.45 7.55 21.02
C ASN A 172 6.29 8.71 20.48
N SER A 173 5.62 9.67 19.83
CA SER A 173 6.28 10.77 19.14
C SER A 173 5.66 12.11 19.49
N SER A 174 6.47 12.99 20.07
CA SER A 174 6.10 14.39 20.33
C SER A 174 5.76 15.13 19.03
N GLN A 175 6.37 14.76 17.90
CA GLN A 175 6.07 15.39 16.60
C GLN A 175 4.63 15.11 16.15
N LEU A 176 4.15 13.85 16.29
CA LEU A 176 2.75 13.53 15.99
C LEU A 176 1.78 14.31 16.88
N SER A 177 2.12 14.47 18.17
CA SER A 177 1.33 15.28 19.10
C SER A 177 1.32 16.76 18.72
N THR A 178 2.48 17.34 18.42
CA THR A 178 2.63 18.75 18.01
C THR A 178 1.87 19.04 16.71
N ASP A 179 1.89 18.12 15.76
CA ASP A 179 1.21 18.25 14.47
C ASP A 179 -0.29 17.93 14.54
N GLY A 180 -0.82 17.60 15.73
CA GLY A 180 -2.24 17.31 15.94
C GLY A 180 -2.72 16.06 15.20
N ILE A 181 -1.87 15.05 15.06
CA ILE A 181 -2.22 13.80 14.36
C ILE A 181 -3.25 13.01 15.18
N THR A 182 -4.31 12.59 14.51
CA THR A 182 -5.41 11.81 15.09
C THR A 182 -5.45 10.38 14.61
N SER A 183 -4.89 10.08 13.41
CA SER A 183 -4.89 8.72 12.88
C SER A 183 -3.72 8.45 11.93
N ILE A 184 -3.27 7.18 11.90
CA ILE A 184 -2.28 6.66 10.94
C ILE A 184 -3.04 5.86 9.89
N THR A 185 -2.96 6.27 8.63
CA THR A 185 -3.64 5.63 7.49
C THR A 185 -2.73 4.72 6.68
N GLY A 186 -1.43 4.88 6.82
CA GLY A 186 -0.45 4.04 6.14
C GLY A 186 0.88 4.00 6.86
N MET A 187 1.57 2.86 6.74
CA MET A 187 2.92 2.70 7.27
C MET A 187 3.73 1.79 6.34
N THR A 188 5.01 2.07 6.18
CA THR A 188 5.93 1.12 5.57
C THR A 188 7.12 0.94 6.50
N LEU A 189 7.46 -0.31 6.72
CA LEU A 189 8.69 -0.73 7.35
C LEU A 189 9.58 -1.34 6.27
N ALA A 190 10.81 -0.85 6.15
CA ALA A 190 11.80 -1.42 5.23
C ALA A 190 13.00 -1.90 6.04
N TYR A 191 13.45 -3.12 5.75
CA TYR A 191 14.58 -3.73 6.42
C TYR A 191 15.69 -4.01 5.41
N VAL A 192 16.89 -3.53 5.72
CA VAL A 192 18.10 -3.75 4.92
C VAL A 192 19.04 -4.63 5.73
N PRO A 193 19.18 -5.92 5.39
CA PRO A 193 20.10 -6.81 6.08
C PRO A 193 21.55 -6.44 5.74
N THR A 194 22.42 -6.46 6.73
CA THR A 194 23.88 -6.39 6.53
C THR A 194 24.49 -7.79 6.33
N SER A 195 23.86 -8.79 6.94
CA SER A 195 24.13 -10.21 6.72
C SER A 195 22.92 -11.02 7.19
N GLY A 196 22.67 -12.18 6.57
CA GLY A 196 21.61 -13.09 6.98
C GLY A 196 20.28 -12.86 6.28
N THR A 197 19.21 -13.16 6.98
CA THR A 197 17.85 -13.31 6.46
C THR A 197 17.09 -11.97 6.48
N GLN A 198 16.14 -11.79 5.56
CA GLN A 198 15.18 -10.69 5.59
C GLN A 198 14.27 -10.79 6.84
N LEU A 199 13.87 -9.64 7.38
CA LEU A 199 12.89 -9.58 8.47
C LEU A 199 11.48 -9.91 7.98
N PHE A 200 11.10 -9.40 6.83
CA PHE A 200 9.76 -9.51 6.28
C PHE A 200 9.67 -10.59 5.20
N ALA A 201 8.45 -11.05 4.97
CA ALA A 201 8.09 -11.94 3.88
C ALA A 201 6.74 -11.51 3.27
N SER A 202 6.55 -11.83 2.01
CA SER A 202 5.25 -11.72 1.35
C SER A 202 4.40 -12.97 1.54
N GLN A 203 5.05 -14.14 1.67
CA GLN A 203 4.38 -15.42 1.81
C GLN A 203 5.22 -16.42 2.61
N GLU A 204 4.55 -17.31 3.33
CA GLU A 204 5.15 -18.47 3.98
C GLU A 204 4.33 -19.71 3.66
N VAL A 205 4.99 -20.79 3.28
CA VAL A 205 4.37 -22.07 2.93
C VAL A 205 4.88 -23.14 3.87
N TYR A 206 3.97 -23.83 4.54
CA TYR A 206 4.25 -24.95 5.43
C TYR A 206 3.74 -26.26 4.83
N ASN A 207 4.50 -27.34 4.99
CA ASN A 207 4.07 -28.71 4.74
C ASN A 207 4.08 -29.47 6.08
N PHE A 208 2.89 -29.78 6.56
CA PHE A 208 2.68 -30.43 7.84
C PHE A 208 2.45 -31.93 7.65
N GLY A 209 3.27 -32.74 8.30
CA GLY A 209 3.23 -34.18 8.27
C GLY A 209 4.10 -34.77 9.39
N THR A 210 4.84 -35.84 9.11
CA THR A 210 5.83 -36.39 10.04
C THR A 210 6.93 -35.36 10.34
N THR A 211 7.29 -34.52 9.36
CA THR A 211 8.13 -33.34 9.49
C THR A 211 7.27 -32.08 9.26
N CYS A 212 7.75 -30.94 9.70
CA CYS A 212 7.16 -29.64 9.42
C CYS A 212 8.22 -28.81 8.72
N ASP A 213 8.11 -28.75 7.40
CA ASP A 213 9.02 -27.98 6.55
C ASP A 213 8.34 -26.69 6.12
N SER A 214 9.10 -25.58 6.07
CA SER A 214 8.58 -24.31 5.58
C SER A 214 9.48 -23.70 4.53
N THR A 215 8.86 -22.97 3.60
CA THR A 215 9.52 -22.15 2.60
C THR A 215 8.99 -20.74 2.73
N VAL A 216 9.88 -19.75 2.73
CA VAL A 216 9.52 -18.34 2.90
C VAL A 216 9.91 -17.55 1.66
N THR A 217 8.98 -16.75 1.16
CA THR A 217 9.24 -15.75 0.11
C THR A 217 9.58 -14.43 0.77
N ASP A 218 10.86 -14.10 0.83
CA ASP A 218 11.39 -12.91 1.48
C ASP A 218 10.89 -11.61 0.83
N ALA A 219 10.74 -10.57 1.64
CA ALA A 219 10.42 -9.22 1.24
C ALA A 219 11.31 -8.20 1.97
N GLY A 220 11.83 -7.20 1.26
CA GLY A 220 12.64 -6.13 1.85
C GLY A 220 11.82 -5.13 2.66
N SER A 221 10.50 -5.12 2.48
CA SER A 221 9.61 -4.21 3.19
C SER A 221 8.20 -4.80 3.34
N ILE A 222 7.46 -4.25 4.31
CA ILE A 222 6.02 -4.46 4.45
C ILE A 222 5.32 -3.11 4.46
N SER A 223 4.18 -3.02 3.79
CA SER A 223 3.33 -1.83 3.77
C SER A 223 1.97 -2.15 4.37
N LEU A 224 1.56 -1.33 5.32
CA LEU A 224 0.25 -1.36 5.95
C LEU A 224 -0.62 -0.28 5.34
N SER A 225 -1.90 -0.57 5.11
CA SER A 225 -2.88 0.40 4.65
C SER A 225 -4.16 0.25 5.46
N ASN A 226 -4.57 1.33 6.12
CA ASN A 226 -5.77 1.36 6.94
C ASN A 226 -6.62 2.59 6.57
N THR A 227 -7.70 2.37 5.84
CA THR A 227 -8.57 3.45 5.37
C THR A 227 -9.37 4.12 6.49
N THR A 228 -9.63 3.41 7.58
CA THR A 228 -10.30 3.97 8.78
C THR A 228 -9.33 4.66 9.73
N GLY A 229 -8.04 4.37 9.58
CA GLY A 229 -6.95 4.92 10.38
C GLY A 229 -6.77 4.23 11.74
N ILE A 230 -5.50 4.03 12.12
CA ILE A 230 -5.12 3.60 13.47
C ILE A 230 -5.13 4.84 14.36
N SER A 231 -5.92 4.83 15.44
CA SER A 231 -6.06 5.98 16.34
C SER A 231 -4.73 6.41 16.95
N VAL A 232 -4.49 7.73 16.98
CA VAL A 232 -3.35 8.36 17.66
C VAL A 232 -3.88 9.27 18.75
N ALA A 233 -3.47 9.04 19.99
CA ALA A 233 -3.83 9.85 21.14
C ALA A 233 -2.57 10.48 21.75
N SER A 234 -2.48 11.81 21.73
CA SER A 234 -1.32 12.56 22.26
C SER A 234 0.03 12.07 21.71
N GLY A 235 0.06 11.72 20.41
CA GLY A 235 1.26 11.21 19.75
C GLY A 235 1.58 9.74 20.01
N VAL A 236 0.67 9.00 20.67
CA VAL A 236 0.84 7.58 20.99
C VAL A 236 -0.10 6.73 20.14
N ALA A 237 0.43 5.66 19.55
CA ALA A 237 -0.32 4.65 18.84
C ALA A 237 0.36 3.28 18.96
N THR A 238 -0.40 2.21 18.79
CA THR A 238 0.15 0.85 18.73
C THR A 238 -0.26 0.18 17.43
N VAL A 239 0.70 -0.45 16.75
CA VAL A 239 0.53 -1.12 15.48
C VAL A 239 1.01 -2.57 15.59
N TYR A 240 0.26 -3.50 15.02
CA TYR A 240 0.56 -4.93 15.07
C TYR A 240 0.81 -5.49 13.67
N ILE A 241 1.84 -6.32 13.54
CA ILE A 241 2.27 -6.88 12.26
C ILE A 241 2.59 -8.36 12.46
N ALA A 242 1.98 -9.23 11.67
CA ALA A 242 2.40 -10.62 11.57
C ALA A 242 3.68 -10.70 10.74
N VAL A 243 4.69 -11.38 11.27
CA VAL A 243 5.98 -11.57 10.61
C VAL A 243 6.39 -13.04 10.73
N PRO A 244 7.21 -13.57 9.79
CA PRO A 244 7.70 -14.93 9.87
C PRO A 244 8.66 -15.14 11.04
N ASN A 245 8.86 -16.39 11.43
CA ASN A 245 9.90 -16.74 12.39
C ASN A 245 11.29 -16.45 11.81
N ARG A 246 12.08 -15.64 12.50
CA ARG A 246 13.41 -15.22 12.08
C ARG A 246 14.41 -15.25 13.23
N GLN A 247 15.63 -15.59 12.89
CA GLN A 247 16.77 -15.56 13.82
C GLN A 247 17.96 -14.92 13.13
N ASN A 248 18.94 -14.47 13.91
CA ASN A 248 20.17 -13.86 13.41
C ASN A 248 19.92 -12.65 12.49
N LEU A 249 18.99 -11.78 12.88
CA LEU A 249 18.71 -10.55 12.15
C LEU A 249 19.80 -9.51 12.43
N TYR A 250 20.58 -9.18 11.40
CA TYR A 250 21.58 -8.13 11.40
C TYR A 250 21.25 -7.16 10.28
N GLY A 251 20.95 -5.93 10.62
CA GLY A 251 20.56 -4.94 9.62
C GLY A 251 19.92 -3.70 10.22
N THR A 252 19.34 -2.89 9.37
CA THR A 252 18.67 -1.64 9.75
C THR A 252 17.21 -1.65 9.33
N LEU A 253 16.35 -1.21 10.25
CA LEU A 253 14.92 -1.02 10.02
C LEU A 253 14.62 0.47 9.93
N THR A 254 13.93 0.87 8.87
CA THR A 254 13.40 2.21 8.69
C THR A 254 11.87 2.17 8.72
N VAL A 255 11.27 3.26 9.18
CA VAL A 255 9.80 3.40 9.29
C VAL A 255 9.39 4.70 8.63
N SER A 256 8.35 4.65 7.82
CA SER A 256 7.67 5.83 7.31
C SER A 256 6.16 5.68 7.51
N ILE A 257 5.50 6.80 7.83
CA ILE A 257 4.11 6.86 8.26
C ILE A 257 3.37 7.88 7.40
N THR A 258 2.18 7.53 6.96
CA THR A 258 1.18 8.47 6.42
C THR A 258 0.07 8.61 7.45
N ALA A 259 -0.27 9.83 7.82
CA ALA A 259 -1.18 10.13 8.91
C ALA A 259 -2.11 11.30 8.55
N LEU A 260 -3.23 11.41 9.28
CA LEU A 260 -4.17 12.52 9.17
C LEU A 260 -4.14 13.34 10.47
N ASP A 261 -4.16 14.65 10.33
CA ASP A 261 -4.38 15.56 11.45
C ASP A 261 -5.88 15.73 11.77
N GLY A 262 -6.21 16.49 12.82
CA GLY A 262 -7.58 16.74 13.24
C GLY A 262 -8.45 17.50 12.22
N THR A 263 -7.85 18.04 11.15
CA THR A 263 -8.56 18.68 10.04
C THR A 263 -8.78 17.73 8.86
N GLY A 264 -8.18 16.53 8.91
CA GLY A 264 -8.18 15.55 7.82
C GLY A 264 -7.05 15.78 6.79
N ALA A 265 -6.11 16.71 7.06
CA ALA A 265 -4.97 16.90 6.18
C ALA A 265 -3.93 15.78 6.35
N THR A 266 -3.42 15.29 5.23
CA THR A 266 -2.40 14.25 5.20
C THR A 266 -1.02 14.81 5.55
N LYS A 267 -0.31 14.12 6.43
CA LYS A 267 1.10 14.39 6.77
C LYS A 267 1.91 13.11 6.69
N ASN A 268 3.16 13.24 6.27
CA ASN A 268 4.08 12.11 6.14
C ASN A 268 5.25 12.26 7.12
N TYR A 269 5.64 11.14 7.71
CA TYR A 269 6.72 11.09 8.68
C TYR A 269 7.72 10.00 8.32
N VAL A 270 8.96 10.21 8.68
CA VAL A 270 10.02 9.20 8.62
C VAL A 270 10.70 9.10 9.96
N LEU A 271 11.19 7.92 10.29
CA LEU A 271 12.03 7.73 11.46
C LEU A 271 13.39 8.40 11.20
N THR A 272 13.76 9.34 12.08
CA THR A 272 15.00 10.14 11.95
C THR A 272 16.25 9.28 11.95
N ASN A 273 16.28 8.26 12.81
CA ASN A 273 17.38 7.31 12.91
C ASN A 273 16.86 5.90 12.68
N ALA A 274 17.45 5.20 11.72
CA ALA A 274 17.13 3.79 11.49
C ALA A 274 17.44 2.94 12.74
N ILE A 275 16.59 1.96 13.02
CA ILE A 275 16.78 1.03 14.14
C ILE A 275 17.76 -0.06 13.71
N SER A 276 18.86 -0.17 14.41
CA SER A 276 19.85 -1.24 14.17
C SER A 276 19.43 -2.51 14.91
N LEU A 277 19.29 -3.61 14.16
CA LEU A 277 19.13 -4.95 14.70
C LEU A 277 20.49 -5.66 14.69
N THR A 278 20.91 -6.10 15.87
CA THR A 278 22.14 -6.88 16.04
C THR A 278 21.78 -8.20 16.71
N ASN A 279 21.81 -9.29 15.94
CA ASN A 279 21.35 -10.61 16.38
C ASN A 279 19.88 -10.63 16.84
N GLY A 280 19.02 -9.87 16.15
CA GLY A 280 17.59 -9.82 16.42
C GLY A 280 16.92 -11.19 16.17
N ARG A 281 15.82 -11.44 16.89
CA ARG A 281 15.03 -12.67 16.75
C ARG A 281 13.55 -12.33 16.73
N MET A 282 12.81 -12.97 15.81
CA MET A 282 11.36 -13.01 15.79
C MET A 282 10.95 -14.47 16.02
N LEU A 283 10.52 -14.77 17.21
CA LEU A 283 10.23 -16.15 17.62
C LEU A 283 8.73 -16.43 17.50
N MET A 284 8.40 -17.61 17.00
CA MET A 284 7.01 -18.08 16.92
C MET A 284 6.32 -18.00 18.29
N SER A 285 5.02 -17.76 18.26
CA SER A 285 4.18 -17.64 19.46
C SER A 285 4.58 -16.50 20.41
N THR A 286 5.28 -15.47 19.94
CA THR A 286 5.69 -14.33 20.77
C THR A 286 5.31 -12.99 20.15
N VAL A 287 5.09 -12.00 21.01
CA VAL A 287 4.96 -10.58 20.63
C VAL A 287 6.28 -9.88 20.91
N HIS A 288 6.84 -9.27 19.89
CA HIS A 288 8.08 -8.51 19.96
C HIS A 288 7.78 -7.01 19.95
N PRO A 289 7.84 -6.31 21.09
CA PRO A 289 7.63 -4.87 21.13
C PRO A 289 8.84 -4.13 20.54
N LEU A 290 8.56 -3.09 19.76
CA LEU A 290 9.55 -2.20 19.17
C LEU A 290 9.10 -0.76 19.37
N ALA A 291 9.87 0.01 20.13
CA ALA A 291 9.59 1.43 20.35
C ALA A 291 9.93 2.26 19.11
N ILE A 292 8.99 3.07 18.66
CA ILE A 292 9.16 4.03 17.56
C ILE A 292 9.08 5.45 18.16
N THR A 293 10.24 6.06 18.27
CA THR A 293 10.41 7.44 18.74
C THR A 293 11.20 8.24 17.70
N GLY A 294 11.20 9.55 17.76
CA GLY A 294 12.03 10.37 16.86
C GLY A 294 11.52 10.42 15.42
N LEU A 295 10.22 10.49 15.23
CA LEU A 295 9.62 10.74 13.91
C LEU A 295 9.79 12.21 13.52
N SER A 296 10.11 12.46 12.24
CA SER A 296 10.18 13.80 11.65
C SER A 296 9.17 13.94 10.53
N ASN A 297 8.46 15.07 10.50
CA ASN A 297 7.54 15.40 9.42
C ASN A 297 8.34 15.65 8.12
N VAL A 298 7.90 15.05 7.03
CA VAL A 298 8.49 15.24 5.70
C VAL A 298 7.67 16.29 4.97
N VAL A 299 8.14 17.54 4.99
CA VAL A 299 7.55 18.63 4.20
C VAL A 299 8.06 18.52 2.77
N PRO A 300 7.16 18.61 1.75
CA PRO A 300 7.61 18.52 0.36
C PRO A 300 8.53 19.69 0.01
N ALA A 301 9.58 19.41 -0.74
CA ALA A 301 10.48 20.39 -1.31
C ALA A 301 10.40 20.40 -2.84
N VAL A 302 10.66 21.54 -3.45
CA VAL A 302 10.80 21.61 -4.92
C VAL A 302 12.00 20.76 -5.34
N GLY A 303 11.77 19.85 -6.27
CA GLY A 303 12.76 18.86 -6.72
C GLY A 303 12.68 17.51 -6.01
N ASP A 304 11.87 17.38 -4.96
CA ASP A 304 11.52 16.07 -4.41
C ASP A 304 10.66 15.28 -5.41
N TYR A 305 10.60 13.97 -5.21
CA TYR A 305 9.75 13.08 -6.01
C TYR A 305 8.46 12.77 -5.28
N LEU A 306 7.38 12.66 -6.03
CA LEU A 306 6.16 12.02 -5.59
C LEU A 306 6.20 10.55 -6.05
N PHE A 307 5.83 9.63 -5.15
CA PHE A 307 5.87 8.19 -5.39
C PHE A 307 4.46 7.61 -5.62
N SER A 308 4.40 6.44 -6.24
CA SER A 308 3.14 5.76 -6.59
C SER A 308 2.24 5.44 -5.39
N ASP A 309 2.78 5.40 -4.18
CA ASP A 309 2.05 5.18 -2.93
C ASP A 309 1.59 6.48 -2.23
N GLY A 310 1.78 7.64 -2.87
CA GLY A 310 1.37 8.95 -2.36
C GLY A 310 2.36 9.66 -1.47
N ARG A 311 3.52 9.06 -1.20
CA ARG A 311 4.61 9.71 -0.44
C ARG A 311 5.39 10.65 -1.30
N TRP A 312 6.14 11.52 -0.64
CA TRP A 312 7.09 12.43 -1.28
C TRP A 312 8.42 12.49 -0.54
N GLY A 313 9.43 13.00 -1.19
CA GLY A 313 10.78 13.21 -0.66
C GLY A 313 11.87 12.85 -1.66
N THR A 314 13.11 12.75 -1.18
CA THR A 314 14.26 12.38 -2.00
C THR A 314 14.25 10.89 -2.35
N LEU A 315 14.94 10.50 -3.42
CA LEU A 315 15.12 9.09 -3.79
C LEU A 315 15.84 8.30 -2.68
N ALA A 316 16.81 8.91 -2.02
CA ALA A 316 17.58 8.27 -0.96
C ALA A 316 16.71 7.86 0.24
N ASN A 317 15.74 8.71 0.61
CA ASN A 317 14.83 8.45 1.73
C ASN A 317 13.67 7.51 1.35
N ASN A 318 13.52 7.17 0.08
CA ASN A 318 12.42 6.35 -0.45
C ASN A 318 12.92 5.18 -1.31
N THR A 319 14.00 4.55 -0.88
CA THR A 319 14.58 3.39 -1.56
C THR A 319 13.55 2.28 -1.77
N GLY A 320 13.50 1.72 -2.97
CA GLY A 320 12.54 0.67 -3.34
C GLY A 320 11.14 1.18 -3.67
N LYS A 321 10.90 2.49 -3.62
CA LYS A 321 9.64 3.10 -4.05
C LYS A 321 9.71 3.55 -5.50
N THR A 322 8.57 3.54 -6.17
CA THR A 322 8.46 3.93 -7.58
C THR A 322 8.12 5.42 -7.69
N PRO A 323 9.06 6.28 -8.10
CA PRO A 323 8.78 7.68 -8.35
C PRO A 323 7.89 7.82 -9.60
N ILE A 324 6.93 8.73 -9.57
CA ILE A 324 5.99 8.98 -10.68
C ILE A 324 5.99 10.44 -11.13
N ALA A 325 6.41 11.37 -10.28
CA ALA A 325 6.43 12.80 -10.58
C ALA A 325 7.55 13.53 -9.81
N ILE A 326 7.86 14.76 -10.23
CA ILE A 326 8.78 15.69 -9.57
C ILE A 326 7.98 16.89 -9.07
N ILE A 327 8.15 17.24 -7.80
CA ILE A 327 7.46 18.38 -7.18
C ILE A 327 8.04 19.68 -7.71
N PHE A 328 7.20 20.52 -8.32
CA PHE A 328 7.60 21.81 -8.85
C PHE A 328 7.01 23.01 -8.08
N SER A 329 6.00 22.78 -7.25
CA SER A 329 5.45 23.81 -6.37
C SER A 329 5.06 23.18 -5.03
N LYS A 330 5.27 23.91 -3.92
CA LYS A 330 4.86 23.54 -2.55
C LYS A 330 3.50 24.13 -2.15
N THR A 331 2.86 24.83 -3.05
CA THR A 331 1.57 25.46 -2.83
C THR A 331 0.65 25.14 -3.99
N THR A 332 -0.63 25.05 -3.69
CA THR A 332 -1.69 24.86 -4.67
C THR A 332 -2.63 26.05 -4.67
N SER A 333 -3.47 26.18 -5.68
CA SER A 333 -4.51 27.21 -5.74
C SER A 333 -5.53 27.03 -4.60
N THR A 334 -6.20 28.09 -4.20
CA THR A 334 -7.29 28.01 -3.20
C THR A 334 -8.39 27.04 -3.64
N ALA A 335 -8.66 26.96 -4.96
CA ALA A 335 -9.63 26.02 -5.52
C ALA A 335 -9.20 24.56 -5.37
N ASP A 336 -7.91 24.26 -5.43
CA ASP A 336 -7.37 22.93 -5.26
C ASP A 336 -7.22 22.57 -3.79
N GLN A 337 -6.86 23.53 -2.93
CA GLN A 337 -6.88 23.35 -1.46
C GLN A 337 -8.27 22.97 -0.95
N ALA A 338 -9.32 23.59 -1.47
CA ALA A 338 -10.71 23.25 -1.14
C ALA A 338 -11.11 21.82 -1.52
N LYS A 339 -10.32 21.14 -2.36
CA LYS A 339 -10.48 19.72 -2.72
C LYS A 339 -9.60 18.78 -1.89
N GLY A 340 -8.82 19.33 -0.95
CA GLY A 340 -7.92 18.57 -0.09
C GLY A 340 -6.48 18.44 -0.62
N TRP A 341 -6.13 19.04 -1.76
CA TRP A 341 -4.77 19.01 -2.29
C TRP A 341 -4.00 20.24 -1.81
N THR A 342 -3.30 20.09 -0.69
CA THR A 342 -2.72 21.22 0.05
C THR A 342 -1.20 21.28 0.03
N HIS A 343 -0.53 20.25 -0.52
CA HIS A 343 0.92 20.12 -0.40
C HIS A 343 1.70 20.66 -1.61
N GLY A 344 1.09 20.66 -2.80
CA GLY A 344 1.76 21.19 -3.97
C GLY A 344 1.34 20.58 -5.29
N TYR A 345 2.13 20.91 -6.31
CA TYR A 345 1.99 20.36 -7.65
C TYR A 345 3.24 19.56 -8.04
N ALA A 346 3.02 18.44 -8.75
CA ALA A 346 4.09 17.60 -9.27
C ALA A 346 3.91 17.31 -10.76
N MET A 347 5.04 17.31 -11.51
CA MET A 347 5.12 17.08 -12.95
C MET A 347 5.47 15.62 -13.24
N ALA A 348 4.76 14.99 -14.16
CA ALA A 348 5.00 13.64 -14.63
C ALA A 348 6.44 13.42 -15.13
N LEU A 349 7.01 12.24 -14.87
CA LEU A 349 8.35 11.87 -15.34
C LEU A 349 8.39 11.63 -16.86
N LYS A 350 7.27 11.26 -17.46
CA LYS A 350 7.14 10.95 -18.90
C LYS A 350 6.18 11.88 -19.60
N THR A 351 6.38 12.05 -20.89
CA THR A 351 5.33 12.47 -21.82
C THR A 351 4.30 11.36 -21.95
N VAL A 352 3.08 11.69 -22.34
CA VAL A 352 1.98 10.70 -22.46
C VAL A 352 2.33 9.57 -23.41
N ASN A 353 2.99 9.91 -24.51
CA ASN A 353 3.62 8.94 -25.42
C ASN A 353 4.93 9.56 -25.91
N ALA A 354 6.04 8.85 -25.77
CA ALA A 354 7.39 9.39 -26.03
C ALA A 354 7.57 10.00 -27.44
N SER A 355 6.75 9.59 -28.41
CA SER A 355 6.87 10.00 -29.82
C SER A 355 5.59 10.61 -30.39
N ALA A 356 4.50 10.68 -29.62
CA ALA A 356 3.24 11.21 -30.13
C ALA A 356 3.03 12.67 -29.73
N ALA A 357 2.65 13.47 -30.69
CA ALA A 357 2.13 14.81 -30.50
C ALA A 357 0.61 14.79 -30.69
N TYR A 358 -0.08 15.66 -30.00
CA TYR A 358 -1.54 15.75 -29.96
C TYR A 358 -1.99 17.14 -30.36
N THR A 359 -3.10 17.24 -31.10
CA THR A 359 -3.80 18.50 -31.26
C THR A 359 -4.41 18.91 -29.91
N TRP A 360 -4.54 20.21 -29.67
CA TRP A 360 -5.20 20.68 -28.45
C TRP A 360 -6.68 20.32 -28.45
N GLY A 361 -7.35 20.56 -29.57
CA GLY A 361 -8.77 20.27 -29.77
C GLY A 361 -9.31 20.90 -31.03
N VAL A 362 -10.62 21.20 -31.04
CA VAL A 362 -11.30 21.83 -32.18
C VAL A 362 -11.17 23.37 -32.14
N GLU A 363 -11.13 23.96 -33.31
CA GLU A 363 -11.17 25.40 -33.50
C GLU A 363 -12.54 25.98 -33.18
N TYR A 364 -12.60 27.31 -33.07
CA TYR A 364 -13.81 28.08 -32.88
C TYR A 364 -14.64 27.72 -31.66
N THR A 365 -13.99 27.10 -30.65
CA THR A 365 -14.59 26.76 -29.37
C THR A 365 -13.78 27.36 -28.23
N ASN A 366 -14.46 27.71 -27.13
CA ASN A 366 -13.82 28.10 -25.87
C ASN A 366 -14.41 27.31 -24.70
N PRO A 367 -14.06 26.03 -24.60
CA PRO A 367 -14.63 25.14 -23.58
C PRO A 367 -14.29 25.53 -22.15
N THR A 368 -13.17 26.23 -21.91
CA THR A 368 -12.79 26.67 -20.56
C THR A 368 -13.45 27.98 -20.17
N GLY A 369 -13.95 28.74 -21.16
CA GLY A 369 -14.59 30.05 -20.98
C GLY A 369 -13.65 31.14 -20.45
N LYS A 370 -12.32 30.92 -20.52
CA LYS A 370 -11.32 31.85 -19.99
C LYS A 370 -10.33 32.27 -21.06
N THR A 371 -9.91 33.53 -20.97
CA THR A 371 -8.85 34.11 -21.79
C THR A 371 -7.91 34.91 -20.91
N TYR A 372 -6.63 34.94 -21.27
CA TYR A 372 -5.59 35.64 -20.52
C TYR A 372 -4.91 36.63 -21.44
N THR A 373 -4.82 37.88 -21.04
CA THR A 373 -4.31 38.96 -21.89
C THR A 373 -3.12 39.69 -21.29
N THR A 374 -2.69 39.30 -20.09
CA THR A 374 -1.53 39.93 -19.43
C THR A 374 -0.62 38.84 -18.83
N ALA A 375 0.68 39.14 -18.75
CA ALA A 375 1.66 38.28 -18.10
C ALA A 375 1.26 37.87 -16.66
N ALA A 376 0.75 38.81 -15.89
CA ALA A 376 0.31 38.57 -14.53
C ALA A 376 -0.86 37.57 -14.47
N ALA A 377 -1.83 37.67 -15.37
CA ALA A 377 -2.96 36.74 -15.44
C ALA A 377 -2.51 35.34 -15.88
N LEU A 378 -1.56 35.23 -16.81
CA LEU A 378 -0.97 33.97 -17.24
C LEU A 378 -0.25 33.27 -16.08
N ILE A 379 0.60 33.98 -15.36
CA ILE A 379 1.35 33.46 -14.22
C ILE A 379 0.40 33.03 -13.10
N ALA A 380 -0.69 33.76 -12.88
CA ALA A 380 -1.67 33.45 -11.84
C ALA A 380 -2.59 32.25 -12.18
N ASP A 381 -2.64 31.84 -13.45
CA ASP A 381 -3.46 30.72 -13.87
C ASP A 381 -2.90 29.38 -13.33
N LYS A 382 -3.51 28.84 -12.27
CA LYS A 382 -3.20 27.53 -11.68
C LYS A 382 -4.36 26.54 -11.84
N ASP A 383 -5.34 26.84 -12.70
CA ASP A 383 -6.60 26.10 -12.82
C ASP A 383 -6.53 24.88 -13.78
N GLY A 384 -5.34 24.36 -14.05
CA GLY A 384 -5.12 23.26 -15.00
C GLY A 384 -6.04 22.05 -14.80
N TYR A 385 -6.29 21.68 -13.55
CA TYR A 385 -7.24 20.61 -13.22
C TYR A 385 -8.66 20.95 -13.68
N THR A 386 -9.15 22.14 -13.40
CA THR A 386 -10.49 22.58 -13.78
C THR A 386 -10.62 22.71 -15.30
N HIS A 387 -9.63 23.29 -15.97
CA HIS A 387 -9.60 23.37 -17.43
C HIS A 387 -9.66 21.98 -18.08
N THR A 388 -8.86 21.05 -17.57
CA THR A 388 -8.81 19.69 -18.12
C THR A 388 -10.15 18.98 -18.03
N LYS A 389 -10.98 19.24 -17.02
CA LYS A 389 -12.34 18.68 -16.94
C LYS A 389 -13.22 19.06 -18.15
N TYR A 390 -13.06 20.25 -18.68
CA TYR A 390 -13.82 20.71 -19.85
C TYR A 390 -13.28 20.14 -21.16
N ILE A 391 -12.00 19.75 -21.19
CA ILE A 391 -11.30 19.24 -22.38
C ILE A 391 -10.87 17.77 -22.26
N ASN A 392 -11.46 17.00 -21.35
CA ASN A 392 -11.21 15.57 -21.20
C ASN A 392 -12.18 14.74 -22.05
N SER A 393 -12.03 14.85 -23.36
CA SER A 393 -12.80 14.04 -24.34
C SER A 393 -11.99 13.83 -25.60
N SER A 394 -12.40 12.90 -26.46
CA SER A 394 -11.75 12.66 -27.76
C SER A 394 -11.76 13.87 -28.70
N THR A 395 -12.66 14.83 -28.47
CA THR A 395 -12.72 16.11 -29.19
C THR A 395 -11.56 17.04 -28.82
N TYR A 396 -10.99 16.85 -27.63
CA TYR A 396 -9.84 17.62 -27.12
C TYR A 396 -8.68 16.67 -26.74
N PRO A 397 -7.94 16.18 -27.74
CA PRO A 397 -6.94 15.13 -27.54
C PRO A 397 -5.88 15.46 -26.51
N ALA A 398 -5.46 16.73 -26.35
CA ALA A 398 -4.45 17.12 -25.38
C ALA A 398 -4.91 16.90 -23.94
N GLY A 399 -6.12 17.36 -23.58
CA GLY A 399 -6.69 17.15 -22.26
C GLY A 399 -6.99 15.68 -21.97
N TYR A 400 -7.56 14.98 -22.94
CA TYR A 400 -7.84 13.55 -22.83
C TYR A 400 -6.55 12.73 -22.66
N ALA A 401 -5.50 13.05 -23.42
CA ALA A 401 -4.20 12.41 -23.30
C ALA A 401 -3.61 12.53 -21.89
N ALA A 402 -3.65 13.73 -21.31
CA ALA A 402 -3.15 13.97 -19.96
C ALA A 402 -3.97 13.24 -18.88
N ALA A 403 -5.30 13.36 -18.91
CA ALA A 403 -6.17 12.91 -17.83
C ALA A 403 -6.57 11.42 -17.94
N THR A 404 -6.67 10.88 -19.14
CA THR A 404 -7.20 9.53 -19.38
C THR A 404 -6.13 8.59 -19.93
N THR A 405 -5.43 8.96 -21.02
CA THR A 405 -4.43 8.07 -21.63
C THR A 405 -3.23 7.87 -20.70
N TYR A 406 -2.69 8.93 -20.12
CA TYR A 406 -1.55 8.82 -19.19
C TYR A 406 -1.88 8.04 -17.93
N LYS A 407 -3.07 8.23 -17.38
CA LYS A 407 -3.56 7.49 -16.21
C LYS A 407 -3.55 5.97 -16.42
N SER A 408 -3.81 5.50 -17.64
CA SER A 408 -3.78 4.06 -17.94
C SER A 408 -2.36 3.47 -17.91
N THR A 409 -1.34 4.31 -18.06
CA THR A 409 0.08 3.92 -18.06
C THR A 409 0.73 4.14 -16.69
N VAL A 410 0.39 5.25 -16.03
CA VAL A 410 0.92 5.64 -14.72
C VAL A 410 -0.25 5.99 -13.81
N ALA A 411 -0.57 5.09 -12.88
CA ALA A 411 -1.61 5.35 -11.89
C ALA A 411 -1.19 6.50 -10.95
N ALA A 412 -2.09 7.46 -10.75
CA ALA A 412 -1.91 8.49 -9.74
C ALA A 412 -2.42 7.99 -8.38
N PRO A 413 -1.78 8.34 -7.25
CA PRO A 413 -2.26 8.00 -5.92
C PRO A 413 -3.67 8.56 -5.66
N ALA A 414 -4.48 7.83 -4.90
CA ALA A 414 -5.87 8.21 -4.62
C ALA A 414 -6.00 9.54 -3.84
N SER A 415 -4.97 9.91 -3.08
CA SER A 415 -4.89 11.19 -2.35
C SER A 415 -4.60 12.41 -3.22
N THR A 416 -4.42 12.22 -4.54
CA THR A 416 -4.08 13.29 -5.49
C THR A 416 -5.27 13.63 -6.39
N SER A 417 -5.13 14.72 -7.16
CA SER A 417 -6.12 15.12 -8.18
C SER A 417 -6.31 14.10 -9.32
N GLY A 418 -5.39 13.12 -9.43
CA GLY A 418 -5.15 12.44 -10.70
C GLY A 418 -4.41 13.33 -11.69
N TRP A 419 -4.03 12.77 -12.83
CA TRP A 419 -3.29 13.50 -13.88
C TRP A 419 -4.19 14.46 -14.64
N TYR A 420 -3.62 15.61 -15.01
CA TYR A 420 -4.28 16.60 -15.85
C TYR A 420 -3.26 17.40 -16.68
N LEU A 421 -3.73 18.12 -17.68
CA LEU A 421 -2.92 18.99 -18.52
C LEU A 421 -2.59 20.27 -17.74
N PRO A 422 -1.31 20.63 -17.54
CA PRO A 422 -0.94 21.82 -16.78
C PRO A 422 -1.48 23.10 -17.42
N SER A 423 -1.88 24.06 -16.60
CA SER A 423 -2.12 25.42 -17.06
C SER A 423 -0.82 26.11 -17.44
N ILE A 424 -0.93 27.23 -18.15
CA ILE A 424 0.26 27.99 -18.53
C ILE A 424 1.02 28.54 -17.33
N GLY A 425 0.32 28.94 -16.27
CA GLY A 425 0.94 29.38 -15.03
C GLY A 425 1.62 28.24 -14.27
N GLN A 426 1.15 27.00 -14.41
CA GLN A 426 1.86 25.83 -13.87
C GLN A 426 3.13 25.52 -14.68
N TRP A 427 3.12 25.72 -16.01
CA TRP A 427 4.36 25.68 -16.81
C TRP A 427 5.35 26.77 -16.39
N TYR A 428 4.87 27.99 -16.10
CA TYR A 428 5.72 29.04 -15.54
C TYR A 428 6.41 28.56 -14.23
N ASP A 429 5.68 27.97 -13.30
CA ASP A 429 6.26 27.44 -12.06
C ASP A 429 7.28 26.33 -12.33
N ILE A 430 7.03 25.43 -13.29
CA ILE A 430 7.99 24.40 -13.70
C ILE A 430 9.30 25.04 -14.16
N PHE A 431 9.24 26.06 -15.01
CA PHE A 431 10.45 26.70 -15.53
C PHE A 431 11.18 27.52 -14.48
N VAL A 432 10.47 28.28 -13.66
CA VAL A 432 11.11 29.07 -12.60
C VAL A 432 11.68 28.16 -11.51
N ASN A 433 10.94 27.18 -11.06
CA ASN A 433 11.32 26.39 -9.90
C ASN A 433 12.26 25.23 -10.24
N LEU A 434 11.97 24.41 -11.24
CA LEU A 434 12.82 23.31 -11.67
C LEU A 434 13.83 23.74 -12.74
N GLY A 435 13.40 24.53 -13.73
CA GLY A 435 14.27 25.06 -14.77
C GLY A 435 15.24 26.13 -14.28
N LYS A 436 15.05 26.66 -13.05
CA LYS A 436 15.86 27.72 -12.43
C LYS A 436 15.90 29.01 -13.26
N MET A 437 14.78 29.32 -13.91
CA MET A 437 14.68 30.52 -14.72
C MET A 437 14.52 31.76 -13.82
N GLY A 438 15.26 32.81 -14.16
CA GLY A 438 15.20 34.11 -13.49
C GLY A 438 14.07 34.99 -14.01
N SER A 439 14.33 36.29 -14.13
CA SER A 439 13.36 37.26 -14.67
C SER A 439 13.03 36.96 -16.13
N TYR A 440 11.76 37.01 -16.48
CA TYR A 440 11.27 36.89 -17.84
C TYR A 440 11.20 38.27 -18.53
N THR A 441 11.13 38.25 -19.85
CA THR A 441 10.72 39.42 -20.65
C THR A 441 9.22 39.34 -20.88
N ASP A 442 8.52 40.42 -20.57
CA ASP A 442 7.08 40.53 -20.74
C ASP A 442 6.76 41.06 -22.16
N GLY A 443 6.09 40.24 -22.95
CA GLY A 443 5.55 40.58 -24.26
C GLY A 443 4.03 40.78 -24.25
N GLY A 444 3.44 41.01 -23.07
CA GLY A 444 2.00 41.16 -22.86
C GLY A 444 1.32 39.82 -22.60
N ASN A 445 0.99 39.08 -23.62
CA ASN A 445 0.44 37.72 -23.56
C ASN A 445 1.48 36.64 -23.85
N ILE A 446 2.76 37.01 -23.91
CA ILE A 446 3.91 36.12 -24.16
C ILE A 446 4.95 36.38 -23.08
N LEU A 447 5.45 35.30 -22.47
CA LEU A 447 6.57 35.34 -21.55
C LEU A 447 7.75 34.60 -22.16
N TYR A 448 8.94 35.19 -22.13
CA TYR A 448 10.12 34.50 -22.65
C TYR A 448 11.41 34.79 -21.89
N TRP A 449 12.30 33.79 -21.90
CA TRP A 449 13.66 33.86 -21.36
C TRP A 449 14.67 33.64 -22.48
N ASN A 450 15.19 34.73 -23.02
CA ASN A 450 16.13 34.73 -24.14
C ASN A 450 17.44 34.04 -23.76
N GLY A 451 17.98 33.21 -24.67
CA GLY A 451 19.27 32.57 -24.52
C GLY A 451 19.34 31.50 -23.42
N GLN A 452 18.21 31.07 -22.84
CA GLN A 452 18.19 30.18 -21.67
C GLN A 452 17.62 28.78 -21.91
N ALA A 453 17.25 28.43 -23.14
CA ALA A 453 16.63 27.15 -23.43
C ALA A 453 17.52 25.95 -22.99
N THR A 454 18.80 25.96 -23.35
CA THR A 454 19.75 24.90 -22.95
C THR A 454 19.90 24.81 -21.44
N THR A 455 20.00 25.94 -20.74
CA THR A 455 20.10 25.99 -19.28
C THR A 455 18.86 25.40 -18.62
N CYS A 456 17.67 25.80 -19.08
CA CYS A 456 16.40 25.28 -18.59
C CYS A 456 16.29 23.77 -18.79
N VAL A 457 16.56 23.30 -20.00
CA VAL A 457 16.53 21.86 -20.35
C VAL A 457 17.50 21.06 -19.47
N ASN A 458 18.72 21.53 -19.29
CA ASN A 458 19.70 20.86 -18.44
C ASN A 458 19.24 20.78 -16.98
N ASN A 459 18.67 21.87 -16.45
CA ASN A 459 18.16 21.92 -15.08
C ASN A 459 16.96 20.97 -14.89
N LEU A 460 16.03 20.92 -15.82
CA LEU A 460 14.90 20.00 -15.81
C LEU A 460 15.37 18.54 -15.88
N ASN A 461 16.32 18.26 -16.78
CA ASN A 461 16.84 16.90 -16.96
C ASN A 461 17.70 16.42 -15.77
N ALA A 462 18.30 17.34 -15.01
CA ALA A 462 19.05 16.97 -13.79
C ALA A 462 18.18 16.25 -12.74
N TYR A 463 16.88 16.49 -12.71
CA TYR A 463 15.94 15.74 -11.86
C TYR A 463 15.52 14.39 -12.47
N LEU A 464 15.68 14.18 -13.76
CA LEU A 464 15.28 12.97 -14.45
C LEU A 464 16.42 11.94 -14.53
N THR A 465 17.64 12.39 -14.78
CA THR A 465 18.82 11.53 -14.98
C THR A 465 19.20 10.61 -13.80
N PRO A 466 18.90 10.93 -12.53
CA PRO A 466 19.12 9.99 -11.42
C PRO A 466 18.17 8.79 -11.43
N LEU A 467 17.12 8.80 -12.25
CA LEU A 467 16.12 7.74 -12.32
C LEU A 467 16.58 6.61 -13.23
N THR A 468 15.95 5.44 -13.08
CA THR A 468 16.20 4.30 -13.96
C THR A 468 15.80 4.63 -15.40
N SER A 469 16.69 4.34 -16.35
CA SER A 469 16.43 4.52 -17.77
C SER A 469 15.12 3.84 -18.20
N GLY A 470 14.38 4.51 -19.08
CA GLY A 470 13.06 4.06 -19.53
C GLY A 470 11.89 4.40 -18.60
N THR A 471 12.15 4.91 -17.39
CA THR A 471 11.09 5.38 -16.48
C THR A 471 10.74 6.86 -16.67
N TYR A 472 11.49 7.60 -17.48
CA TYR A 472 11.34 9.02 -17.77
C TYR A 472 11.58 9.36 -19.24
N ASN A 473 11.18 10.57 -19.65
CA ASN A 473 11.60 11.19 -20.91
C ASN A 473 12.28 12.52 -20.61
N THR A 474 13.45 12.73 -21.19
CA THR A 474 14.18 14.00 -21.09
C THR A 474 13.51 15.08 -21.94
N PHE A 475 13.74 16.32 -21.57
CA PHE A 475 13.41 17.51 -22.39
C PHE A 475 14.53 17.75 -23.41
N THR A 476 14.16 18.30 -24.57
CA THR A 476 15.11 18.78 -25.59
C THR A 476 14.87 20.23 -25.94
N THR A 477 15.86 20.91 -26.56
CA THR A 477 15.74 22.30 -26.98
C THR A 477 14.88 22.51 -28.24
N SER A 478 14.15 21.50 -28.67
CA SER A 478 13.19 21.55 -29.79
C SER A 478 11.78 21.13 -29.37
N ASP A 479 11.56 20.88 -28.06
CA ASP A 479 10.29 20.38 -27.56
C ASP A 479 9.23 21.49 -27.48
N TYR A 480 7.98 21.11 -27.82
CA TYR A 480 6.79 21.92 -27.64
C TYR A 480 5.79 21.14 -26.80
N TYR A 481 5.16 21.81 -25.83
CA TYR A 481 4.16 21.20 -24.94
C TYR A 481 2.89 22.03 -24.86
N TRP A 482 1.73 21.38 -24.93
CA TRP A 482 0.46 22.04 -24.68
C TRP A 482 0.28 22.42 -23.21
N SER A 483 -0.44 23.51 -22.98
CA SER A 483 -1.11 23.83 -21.72
C SER A 483 -2.62 23.67 -21.84
N SER A 484 -3.32 23.65 -20.70
CA SER A 484 -4.79 23.64 -20.67
C SER A 484 -5.41 25.04 -20.79
N SER A 485 -4.60 26.09 -20.82
CA SER A 485 -5.07 27.47 -20.88
C SER A 485 -5.38 27.87 -22.31
N GLU A 486 -6.54 28.49 -22.53
CA GLU A 486 -6.95 29.04 -23.84
C GLU A 486 -6.56 30.49 -23.96
N TYR A 487 -6.28 30.91 -25.18
CA TYR A 487 -6.08 32.32 -25.53
C TYR A 487 -7.31 32.91 -26.22
N LYS A 488 -7.83 32.24 -27.23
CA LYS A 488 -9.02 32.58 -27.99
C LYS A 488 -9.60 31.33 -28.67
N ASN A 489 -10.65 31.50 -29.44
CA ASN A 489 -11.36 30.36 -30.04
C ASN A 489 -10.46 29.44 -30.90
N GLU A 490 -9.49 30.03 -31.63
CA GLU A 490 -8.58 29.27 -32.49
C GLU A 490 -7.30 28.83 -31.79
N ASP A 491 -6.90 29.50 -30.71
CA ASP A 491 -5.58 29.32 -30.09
C ASP A 491 -5.65 28.93 -28.62
N ALA A 492 -4.69 28.12 -28.19
CA ALA A 492 -4.39 27.79 -26.80
C ALA A 492 -2.93 28.14 -26.47
N TYR A 493 -2.64 28.30 -25.18
CA TYR A 493 -1.27 28.51 -24.75
C TYR A 493 -0.46 27.22 -24.82
N CYS A 494 0.77 27.34 -25.28
CA CYS A 494 1.76 26.29 -25.27
C CYS A 494 3.10 26.80 -24.76
N THR A 495 4.04 25.89 -24.51
CA THR A 495 5.42 26.22 -24.19
C THR A 495 6.37 25.65 -25.24
N ALA A 496 7.46 26.32 -25.49
CA ALA A 496 8.49 25.89 -26.42
C ALA A 496 9.89 26.17 -25.88
N PHE A 497 10.80 25.25 -26.20
CA PHE A 497 12.24 25.48 -26.19
C PHE A 497 12.65 25.73 -27.66
N ASN A 498 12.77 26.97 -28.10
CA ASN A 498 12.91 27.26 -29.52
C ASN A 498 14.36 27.32 -29.99
N SER A 499 14.57 27.24 -31.30
CA SER A 499 15.88 27.25 -31.96
C SER A 499 16.69 28.52 -31.73
N ASN A 500 16.07 29.61 -31.29
CA ASN A 500 16.71 30.89 -30.92
C ASN A 500 17.16 30.87 -29.45
N SER A 501 17.26 29.68 -28.83
CA SER A 501 17.70 29.47 -27.45
C SER A 501 16.79 30.10 -26.39
N ALA A 502 15.53 30.42 -26.71
CA ALA A 502 14.57 30.98 -25.77
C ALA A 502 13.64 29.89 -25.22
N VAL A 503 13.26 30.03 -23.95
CA VAL A 503 12.08 29.37 -23.36
C VAL A 503 10.91 30.33 -23.50
N VAL A 504 9.80 29.87 -24.03
CA VAL A 504 8.65 30.72 -24.35
C VAL A 504 7.37 30.08 -23.83
N LEU A 505 6.53 30.90 -23.20
CA LEU A 505 5.13 30.60 -22.89
C LEU A 505 4.29 31.53 -23.76
N TYR A 506 3.58 31.00 -24.73
CA TYR A 506 2.91 31.84 -25.73
C TYR A 506 1.63 31.22 -26.30
N SER A 507 0.78 32.11 -26.82
CA SER A 507 -0.26 31.81 -27.77
C SER A 507 -0.02 32.68 -28.99
N ASP A 508 -0.27 32.23 -30.18
CA ASP A 508 0.23 32.95 -31.34
C ASP A 508 -0.81 33.73 -32.11
N ASN A 509 -0.36 34.91 -32.60
CA ASN A 509 -0.91 35.59 -33.78
C ASN A 509 -0.27 35.12 -35.10
N GLY A 510 0.50 34.02 -35.13
CA GLY A 510 1.29 33.58 -36.29
C GLY A 510 1.54 32.06 -36.40
N GLY A 511 0.88 31.21 -35.62
CA GLY A 511 0.90 29.77 -35.84
C GLY A 511 1.28 28.84 -34.71
N GLY A 512 1.88 29.32 -33.61
CA GLY A 512 2.38 28.45 -32.57
C GLY A 512 1.32 27.91 -31.62
N GLY A 513 0.33 28.71 -31.23
CA GLY A 513 -0.75 28.32 -30.33
C GLY A 513 -2.00 27.76 -31.01
N TYR A 514 -1.99 27.58 -32.32
CA TYR A 514 -3.14 27.12 -33.08
C TYR A 514 -3.57 25.73 -32.66
N LYS A 515 -4.83 25.53 -32.26
CA LYS A 515 -5.34 24.32 -31.63
C LYS A 515 -5.18 23.06 -32.47
N LEU A 516 -5.02 23.16 -33.77
CA LEU A 516 -4.75 22.02 -34.66
C LEU A 516 -3.25 21.70 -34.80
N ASN A 517 -2.35 22.52 -34.26
CA ASN A 517 -0.95 22.14 -34.17
C ASN A 517 -0.80 20.89 -33.26
N THR A 518 0.26 20.12 -33.49
CA THR A 518 0.52 18.91 -32.71
C THR A 518 1.73 19.13 -31.80
N TYR A 519 1.52 19.04 -30.48
CA TYR A 519 2.57 19.17 -29.48
C TYR A 519 2.51 18.02 -28.47
N MET A 520 3.58 17.86 -27.72
CA MET A 520 3.69 16.85 -26.68
C MET A 520 2.81 17.20 -25.47
N ILE A 521 2.50 16.17 -24.70
CA ILE A 521 1.74 16.28 -23.46
C ILE A 521 2.60 15.77 -22.31
N ARG A 522 2.80 16.63 -21.30
CA ARG A 522 3.36 16.23 -20.01
C ARG A 522 2.36 16.58 -18.93
N GLY A 523 1.82 15.55 -18.28
CA GLY A 523 0.81 15.71 -17.24
C GLY A 523 1.40 16.28 -15.96
N VAL A 524 0.52 16.88 -15.16
CA VAL A 524 0.80 17.26 -13.77
C VAL A 524 -0.31 16.76 -12.87
N LEU A 525 -0.09 16.79 -11.56
CA LEU A 525 -1.11 16.52 -10.56
C LEU A 525 -0.94 17.44 -9.35
N ALA A 526 -2.03 17.64 -8.60
CA ALA A 526 -2.04 18.29 -7.28
C ALA A 526 -2.11 17.21 -6.18
N PHE A 527 -1.46 17.44 -5.04
CA PHE A 527 -1.42 16.48 -3.93
C PHE A 527 -1.45 17.17 -2.56
#